data_1391f86a13ff3bacfd3d2b7507dd0222
#
_entry.id   1391f86a13ff3bacfd3d2b7507dd0222
#
_cell.length_a   1.000
_cell.length_b   1.000
_cell.length_c   1.000
_cell.angle_alpha   90.00
_cell.angle_beta   90.00
_cell.angle_gamma   90.00
#
_symmetry.space_group_name_H-M   'P 1'
#
loop_
_entity.id
_entity.type
_entity.pdbx_description
1 polymer ?
#
loop_
_entity_poly.entity_id
_entity_poly.type
_entity_poly.pdbx_seq_one_letter_code
_entity_poly.pdbx_strand_id
1 'polypeptide(L)'
;MRFLVDKRSLGYDDCIAFLHNNKQPSRLIMNDQTVKCEVEKAVVRKLTLRLIPFLMFCYFIAYVDRVNIGFAALTMNKDIGLTATIFGFGATLFFVAYVLFEMPSNIAMEKFGARRWIARIMITWGIVGFLTAFITGPYSFGLSRFLLGAAEAGFFPGVILYLTQWFPKAYMARIVAVFMVAVPLSNFLGSPLSAILLKLDGFLDFRGWQWLLMLEALPAVIMGILTLFLLPSKPSEARWLTADQKDWLSNRLEAERLEREVKEREKGLTKEKTRGKIMAALTNKNVLLLAVIYMSISATSNTLSLWMPQILKSFHLTDMQTGLLNMIPFGLGAVFMIFWGMRADKKAERIFSTAIPLALTAISFAATLLTDSLTITLILLSLVLIGNFALKGPFWALTSETLSPAVLAAGIAAVNTLGHLGTGVLNFFVGVIREHTGSFPLALLPLSGMCVVGICLVFYIGRQNTKELERQQQVAALSS
;
A
#
# COMPACT_ATOMS: atom_id res chain seq x y z
N MET A 1 -2.61 -17.49 -13.07
CA MET A 1 -1.19 -17.86 -13.00
C MET A 1 -0.46 -17.88 -14.36
N ARG A 2 -1.08 -18.18 -15.48
CA ARG A 2 -0.50 -18.04 -16.84
C ARG A 2 -0.25 -16.58 -17.28
N PHE A 3 -0.97 -15.60 -16.74
CA PHE A 3 -0.80 -14.16 -17.02
C PHE A 3 0.50 -13.55 -16.45
N LEU A 4 1.17 -14.20 -15.50
CA LEU A 4 2.44 -13.74 -14.91
C LEU A 4 3.68 -14.02 -15.79
N VAL A 5 3.52 -14.63 -16.94
CA VAL A 5 4.61 -15.06 -17.83
C VAL A 5 4.47 -14.49 -19.24
N ASP A 6 3.84 -13.33 -19.41
CA ASP A 6 3.74 -12.72 -20.73
C ASP A 6 5.10 -12.18 -21.21
N LYS A 7 5.40 -12.52 -22.48
CA LYS A 7 6.68 -12.40 -23.17
C LYS A 7 7.15 -10.95 -23.47
N ARG A 8 6.48 -9.91 -22.93
CA ARG A 8 6.67 -8.51 -23.34
C ARG A 8 6.98 -7.53 -22.23
N SER A 9 7.91 -7.83 -21.32
CA SER A 9 8.32 -6.81 -20.35
C SER A 9 9.83 -6.80 -20.09
N LEU A 10 10.46 -5.75 -20.52
CA LEU A 10 11.66 -5.02 -20.07
C LEU A 10 13.01 -5.76 -19.85
N GLY A 11 13.13 -7.03 -19.72
CA GLY A 11 14.42 -7.74 -19.75
C GLY A 11 14.58 -8.54 -21.06
N TYR A 12 13.46 -8.78 -21.75
CA TYR A 12 13.44 -9.51 -23.03
C TYR A 12 13.84 -8.61 -24.20
N ASP A 13 13.46 -7.34 -24.17
CA ASP A 13 13.77 -6.38 -25.25
C ASP A 13 15.24 -5.95 -25.19
N ASP A 14 15.88 -5.86 -24.04
CA ASP A 14 17.31 -5.60 -23.91
C ASP A 14 18.15 -6.80 -24.38
N CYS A 15 17.74 -8.04 -24.09
CA CYS A 15 18.39 -9.24 -24.63
C CYS A 15 18.17 -9.37 -26.14
N ILE A 16 16.99 -9.04 -26.68
CA ILE A 16 16.69 -9.09 -28.10
C ILE A 16 17.28 -7.89 -28.83
N ALA A 17 17.24 -6.69 -28.28
CA ALA A 17 17.88 -5.51 -28.89
C ALA A 17 19.38 -5.66 -29.00
N PHE A 18 20.05 -6.31 -28.04
CA PHE A 18 21.46 -6.64 -28.12
C PHE A 18 21.75 -7.68 -29.18
N LEU A 19 20.89 -8.69 -29.37
CA LEU A 19 21.00 -9.72 -30.41
C LEU A 19 20.73 -9.17 -31.83
N HIS A 20 19.90 -8.10 -31.95
CA HIS A 20 19.62 -7.46 -33.22
C HIS A 20 20.65 -6.39 -33.64
N ASN A 21 21.31 -5.73 -32.68
CA ASN A 21 22.25 -4.63 -32.96
C ASN A 21 23.71 -5.09 -33.21
N ASN A 22 24.09 -6.30 -32.82
CA ASN A 22 25.42 -6.82 -33.04
C ASN A 22 25.48 -7.72 -34.30
N LYS A 23 25.86 -7.16 -35.42
CA LYS A 23 26.23 -7.92 -36.63
C LYS A 23 27.47 -8.79 -36.32
N GLN A 24 27.24 -10.09 -36.07
CA GLN A 24 28.18 -11.18 -35.81
C GLN A 24 28.84 -11.24 -34.41
N PRO A 25 28.12 -11.67 -33.35
CA PRO A 25 28.79 -12.25 -32.19
C PRO A 25 29.27 -13.68 -32.52
N SER A 26 30.48 -14.03 -32.07
CA SER A 26 30.97 -15.42 -32.19
C SER A 26 29.99 -16.38 -31.46
N ARG A 27 29.78 -17.60 -31.98
CA ARG A 27 28.86 -18.62 -31.43
C ARG A 27 29.05 -18.89 -29.95
N LEU A 28 30.27 -18.74 -29.42
CA LEU A 28 30.62 -18.87 -27.99
C LEU A 28 30.03 -17.78 -27.15
N ILE A 29 30.03 -16.50 -27.58
CA ILE A 29 29.46 -15.35 -26.84
C ILE A 29 27.94 -15.43 -26.83
N MET A 30 27.32 -15.86 -27.95
CA MET A 30 25.88 -16.11 -28.00
C MET A 30 25.43 -17.20 -27.03
N ASN A 31 26.19 -18.28 -26.88
CA ASN A 31 25.84 -19.39 -25.99
C ASN A 31 25.93 -18.97 -24.51
N ASP A 32 26.96 -18.21 -24.10
CA ASP A 32 27.15 -17.73 -22.73
C ASP A 32 26.06 -16.73 -22.32
N GLN A 33 25.64 -15.83 -23.22
CA GLN A 33 24.59 -14.87 -22.96
C GLN A 33 23.20 -15.52 -22.88
N THR A 34 22.94 -16.52 -23.74
CA THR A 34 21.67 -17.25 -23.71
C THR A 34 21.54 -18.04 -22.40
N VAL A 35 22.61 -18.69 -21.96
CA VAL A 35 22.65 -19.41 -20.67
C VAL A 35 22.45 -18.45 -19.50
N LYS A 36 23.08 -17.26 -19.48
CA LYS A 36 22.90 -16.25 -18.43
C LYS A 36 21.45 -15.74 -18.38
N CYS A 37 20.80 -15.52 -19.53
CA CYS A 37 19.41 -15.10 -19.59
C CYS A 37 18.44 -16.20 -19.08
N GLU A 38 18.72 -17.48 -19.35
CA GLU A 38 17.92 -18.59 -18.83
C GLU A 38 18.08 -18.75 -17.31
N VAL A 39 19.29 -18.63 -16.79
CA VAL A 39 19.56 -18.66 -15.34
C VAL A 39 18.82 -17.51 -14.65
N GLU A 40 18.88 -16.29 -15.15
CA GLU A 40 18.17 -15.14 -14.63
C GLU A 40 16.66 -15.39 -14.53
N LYS A 41 16.02 -15.84 -15.61
CA LYS A 41 14.59 -16.16 -15.64
C LYS A 41 14.22 -17.26 -14.65
N ALA A 42 15.05 -18.30 -14.56
CA ALA A 42 14.84 -19.41 -13.64
C ALA A 42 14.95 -18.94 -12.17
N VAL A 43 15.93 -18.10 -11.85
CA VAL A 43 16.14 -17.54 -10.52
C VAL A 43 14.97 -16.64 -10.14
N VAL A 44 14.63 -15.65 -10.96
CA VAL A 44 13.53 -14.71 -10.69
C VAL A 44 12.20 -15.45 -10.52
N ARG A 45 11.93 -16.46 -11.34
CA ARG A 45 10.73 -17.31 -11.21
C ARG A 45 10.72 -18.05 -9.87
N LYS A 46 11.84 -18.65 -9.44
CA LYS A 46 11.93 -19.35 -8.14
C LYS A 46 11.74 -18.37 -6.97
N LEU A 47 12.39 -17.19 -7.02
CA LEU A 47 12.21 -16.13 -6.02
C LEU A 47 10.73 -15.73 -5.91
N THR A 48 10.11 -15.45 -7.06
CA THR A 48 8.70 -15.04 -7.10
C THR A 48 7.78 -16.10 -6.50
N LEU A 49 7.95 -17.37 -6.86
CA LEU A 49 7.09 -18.45 -6.38
C LEU A 49 7.31 -18.81 -4.90
N ARG A 50 8.50 -18.55 -4.36
CA ARG A 50 8.84 -18.90 -2.96
C ARG A 50 8.62 -17.76 -1.98
N LEU A 51 8.93 -16.52 -2.35
CA LEU A 51 8.90 -15.39 -1.42
C LEU A 51 7.58 -14.61 -1.52
N ILE A 52 7.09 -14.36 -2.73
CA ILE A 52 5.95 -13.46 -2.93
C ILE A 52 4.64 -14.01 -2.34
N PRO A 53 4.24 -15.28 -2.54
CA PRO A 53 2.99 -15.78 -1.95
C PRO A 53 2.99 -15.70 -0.42
N PHE A 54 4.11 -16.01 0.22
CA PHE A 54 4.25 -15.92 1.67
C PHE A 54 4.12 -14.48 2.17
N LEU A 55 4.85 -13.55 1.56
CA LEU A 55 4.81 -12.14 1.92
C LEU A 55 3.45 -11.50 1.61
N MET A 56 2.82 -11.88 0.47
CA MET A 56 1.45 -11.46 0.14
C MET A 56 0.46 -11.94 1.19
N PHE A 57 0.60 -13.17 1.68
CA PHE A 57 -0.28 -13.70 2.72
C PHE A 57 -0.07 -12.97 4.06
N CYS A 58 1.18 -12.65 4.42
CA CYS A 58 1.46 -11.80 5.58
C CYS A 58 0.79 -10.42 5.45
N TYR A 59 0.86 -9.82 4.26
CA TYR A 59 0.27 -8.51 4.01
C TYR A 59 -1.26 -8.55 3.92
N PHE A 60 -1.80 -9.65 3.39
CA PHE A 60 -3.22 -9.95 3.43
C PHE A 60 -3.75 -9.96 4.87
N ILE A 61 -3.10 -10.68 5.78
CA ILE A 61 -3.47 -10.72 7.20
C ILE A 61 -3.38 -9.32 7.82
N ALA A 62 -2.32 -8.55 7.53
CA ALA A 62 -2.18 -7.18 8.02
C ALA A 62 -3.36 -6.28 7.63
N TYR A 63 -3.87 -6.44 6.42
CA TYR A 63 -5.02 -5.67 5.96
C TYR A 63 -6.37 -6.22 6.46
N VAL A 64 -6.50 -7.52 6.69
CA VAL A 64 -7.68 -8.09 7.37
C VAL A 64 -7.80 -7.49 8.77
N ASP A 65 -6.70 -7.40 9.54
CA ASP A 65 -6.68 -6.75 10.86
C ASP A 65 -7.03 -5.25 10.84
N ARG A 66 -6.84 -4.57 9.71
CA ARG A 66 -7.28 -3.18 9.54
C ARG A 66 -8.77 -3.05 9.24
N VAL A 67 -9.33 -4.05 8.55
CA VAL A 67 -10.74 -4.07 8.17
C VAL A 67 -11.62 -4.55 9.32
N ASN A 68 -11.14 -5.48 10.13
CA ASN A 68 -11.89 -6.15 11.18
C ASN A 68 -12.51 -5.18 12.20
N ILE A 69 -11.82 -4.10 12.53
CA ILE A 69 -12.34 -3.12 13.50
C ILE A 69 -13.59 -2.41 12.96
N GLY A 70 -13.74 -2.27 11.63
CA GLY A 70 -14.95 -1.74 11.01
C GLY A 70 -16.15 -2.68 11.18
N PHE A 71 -15.93 -4.00 11.13
CA PHE A 71 -16.93 -5.01 11.41
C PHE A 71 -17.19 -5.16 12.92
N ALA A 72 -16.14 -5.17 13.74
CA ALA A 72 -16.28 -5.18 15.20
C ALA A 72 -17.15 -4.02 15.69
N ALA A 73 -17.00 -2.83 15.09
CA ALA A 73 -17.76 -1.63 15.43
C ALA A 73 -19.28 -1.80 15.32
N LEU A 74 -19.78 -2.77 14.55
CA LEU A 74 -21.21 -3.01 14.40
C LEU A 74 -21.91 -3.36 15.74
N THR A 75 -21.18 -4.00 16.64
CA THR A 75 -21.68 -4.39 17.97
C THR A 75 -20.81 -3.81 19.08
N MET A 76 -19.50 -3.78 18.94
CA MET A 76 -18.52 -3.29 19.90
C MET A 76 -18.81 -1.86 20.36
N ASN A 77 -19.13 -0.94 19.44
CA ASN A 77 -19.35 0.47 19.78
C ASN A 77 -20.45 0.62 20.84
N LYS A 78 -21.52 -0.16 20.71
CA LYS A 78 -22.62 -0.17 21.69
C LYS A 78 -22.21 -0.82 23.02
N ASP A 79 -21.48 -1.95 22.93
CA ASP A 79 -21.09 -2.74 24.11
C ASP A 79 -20.15 -1.98 25.05
N ILE A 80 -19.22 -1.19 24.50
CA ILE A 80 -18.21 -0.46 25.28
C ILE A 80 -18.38 1.07 25.25
N GLY A 81 -19.55 1.55 24.79
CA GLY A 81 -19.93 2.95 24.85
C GLY A 81 -19.10 3.88 23.96
N LEU A 82 -18.73 3.45 22.75
CA LEU A 82 -18.03 4.31 21.79
C LEU A 82 -19.01 5.14 20.96
N THR A 83 -18.77 6.45 20.94
CA THR A 83 -19.43 7.34 19.97
C THR A 83 -18.71 7.29 18.61
N ALA A 84 -19.35 7.80 17.56
CA ALA A 84 -18.73 7.88 16.22
C ALA A 84 -17.45 8.74 16.24
N THR A 85 -17.44 9.81 17.03
CA THR A 85 -16.25 10.68 17.23
C THR A 85 -15.10 9.92 17.89
N ILE A 86 -15.37 9.16 18.96
CA ILE A 86 -14.35 8.37 19.67
C ILE A 86 -13.80 7.27 18.75
N PHE A 87 -14.66 6.61 17.97
CA PHE A 87 -14.25 5.61 17.02
C PHE A 87 -13.34 6.19 15.92
N GLY A 88 -13.71 7.34 15.34
CA GLY A 88 -12.89 8.08 14.38
C GLY A 88 -11.57 8.57 14.98
N PHE A 89 -11.58 9.03 16.24
CA PHE A 89 -10.37 9.42 16.99
C PHE A 89 -9.42 8.23 17.22
N GLY A 90 -9.95 7.04 17.49
CA GLY A 90 -9.15 5.81 17.56
C GLY A 90 -8.40 5.52 16.27
N ALA A 91 -9.04 5.73 15.10
CA ALA A 91 -8.36 5.64 13.81
C ALA A 91 -7.24 6.69 13.66
N THR A 92 -7.46 7.92 14.15
CA THR A 92 -6.42 8.96 14.20
C THR A 92 -5.22 8.53 15.02
N LEU A 93 -5.46 8.02 16.24
CA LEU A 93 -4.40 7.54 17.13
C LEU A 93 -3.57 6.42 16.51
N PHE A 94 -4.22 5.52 15.75
CA PHE A 94 -3.51 4.48 14.99
C PHE A 94 -2.54 5.09 13.98
N PHE A 95 -3.01 6.03 13.14
CA PHE A 95 -2.15 6.64 12.12
C PHE A 95 -1.07 7.53 12.71
N VAL A 96 -1.34 8.26 13.79
CA VAL A 96 -0.33 9.04 14.52
C VAL A 96 0.77 8.13 15.05
N ALA A 97 0.41 7.05 15.74
CA ALA A 97 1.38 6.09 16.24
C ALA A 97 2.16 5.41 15.09
N TYR A 98 1.46 5.00 14.03
CA TYR A 98 2.08 4.41 12.85
C TYR A 98 3.20 5.32 12.30
N VAL A 99 2.91 6.60 12.07
CA VAL A 99 3.87 7.58 11.55
C VAL A 99 5.03 7.83 12.53
N LEU A 100 4.74 7.98 13.81
CA LEU A 100 5.78 8.20 14.84
C LEU A 100 6.77 7.05 14.94
N PHE A 101 6.30 5.81 14.79
CA PHE A 101 7.12 4.61 14.94
C PHE A 101 7.64 4.04 13.62
N GLU A 102 7.18 4.52 12.45
CA GLU A 102 7.63 4.04 11.13
C GLU A 102 9.13 4.24 10.93
N MET A 103 9.65 5.45 11.21
CA MET A 103 11.06 5.76 11.03
C MET A 103 11.97 5.01 12.04
N PRO A 104 11.69 5.00 13.35
CA PRO A 104 12.42 4.16 14.31
C PRO A 104 12.41 2.68 13.95
N SER A 105 11.28 2.16 13.47
CA SER A 105 11.13 0.78 13.04
C SER A 105 12.02 0.44 11.84
N ASN A 106 12.11 1.33 10.85
CA ASN A 106 12.97 1.14 9.69
C ASN A 106 14.46 1.14 10.06
N ILE A 107 14.90 2.02 10.96
CA ILE A 107 16.27 2.06 11.48
C ILE A 107 16.60 0.76 12.23
N ALA A 108 15.68 0.28 13.04
CA ALA A 108 15.86 -0.97 13.77
C ALA A 108 15.93 -2.17 12.80
N MET A 109 15.16 -2.14 11.71
CA MET A 109 15.20 -3.17 10.68
C MET A 109 16.55 -3.26 9.97
N GLU A 110 17.18 -2.13 9.65
CA GLU A 110 18.54 -2.12 9.10
C GLU A 110 19.54 -2.75 10.07
N LYS A 111 19.37 -2.51 11.38
CA LYS A 111 20.27 -3.03 12.43
C LYS A 111 20.07 -4.52 12.71
N PHE A 112 18.83 -4.96 12.84
CA PHE A 112 18.49 -6.35 13.26
C PHE A 112 18.23 -7.30 12.09
N GLY A 113 18.13 -6.77 10.87
CA GLY A 113 17.81 -7.50 9.65
C GLY A 113 16.29 -7.63 9.41
N ALA A 114 15.88 -7.56 8.14
CA ALA A 114 14.48 -7.51 7.73
C ALA A 114 13.69 -8.74 8.23
N ARG A 115 14.20 -9.97 8.08
CA ARG A 115 13.54 -11.21 8.53
C ARG A 115 13.11 -11.16 9.99
N ARG A 116 14.05 -10.86 10.89
CA ARG A 116 13.78 -10.83 12.34
C ARG A 116 12.84 -9.70 12.71
N TRP A 117 13.00 -8.57 12.04
CA TRP A 117 12.20 -7.40 12.33
C TRP A 117 10.77 -7.51 11.82
N ILE A 118 10.54 -8.06 10.62
CA ILE A 118 9.21 -8.39 10.11
C ILE A 118 8.50 -9.38 11.04
N ALA A 119 9.19 -10.43 11.48
CA ALA A 119 8.65 -11.39 12.43
C ALA A 119 8.23 -10.72 13.75
N ARG A 120 9.09 -9.84 14.32
CA ARG A 120 8.78 -9.07 15.53
C ARG A 120 7.54 -8.20 15.33
N ILE A 121 7.46 -7.47 14.21
CA ILE A 121 6.31 -6.63 13.89
C ILE A 121 5.03 -7.49 13.89
N MET A 122 5.02 -8.61 13.17
CA MET A 122 3.85 -9.48 13.05
C MET A 122 3.42 -10.07 14.41
N ILE A 123 4.37 -10.56 15.20
CA ILE A 123 4.07 -11.13 16.52
C ILE A 123 3.54 -10.05 17.47
N THR A 124 4.18 -8.88 17.53
CA THR A 124 3.77 -7.81 18.45
C THR A 124 2.41 -7.22 18.08
N TRP A 125 2.16 -6.98 16.79
CA TRP A 125 0.85 -6.49 16.36
C TRP A 125 -0.25 -7.55 16.56
N GLY A 126 0.02 -8.84 16.27
CA GLY A 126 -0.94 -9.91 16.50
C GLY A 126 -1.30 -10.07 17.98
N ILE A 127 -0.32 -9.94 18.90
CA ILE A 127 -0.58 -9.92 20.35
C ILE A 127 -1.44 -8.72 20.74
N VAL A 128 -1.11 -7.52 20.26
CA VAL A 128 -1.90 -6.30 20.55
C VAL A 128 -3.31 -6.42 19.97
N GLY A 129 -3.44 -6.93 18.73
CA GLY A 129 -4.72 -7.20 18.08
C GLY A 129 -5.59 -8.17 18.91
N PHE A 130 -5.00 -9.27 19.37
CA PHE A 130 -5.68 -10.23 20.26
C PHE A 130 -6.11 -9.58 21.57
N LEU A 131 -5.25 -8.79 22.21
CA LEU A 131 -5.56 -8.09 23.44
C LEU A 131 -6.64 -7.00 23.26
N THR A 132 -6.83 -6.50 22.05
CA THR A 132 -7.91 -5.56 21.74
C THR A 132 -9.30 -6.17 21.96
N ALA A 133 -9.45 -7.49 21.93
CA ALA A 133 -10.70 -8.17 22.30
C ALA A 133 -11.15 -7.95 23.76
N PHE A 134 -10.27 -7.49 24.64
CA PHE A 134 -10.52 -7.32 26.09
C PHE A 134 -10.66 -5.86 26.50
N ILE A 135 -10.81 -4.93 25.55
CA ILE A 135 -11.06 -3.52 25.87
C ILE A 135 -12.45 -3.33 26.49
N THR A 136 -12.56 -2.37 27.40
CA THR A 136 -13.79 -2.17 28.20
C THR A 136 -14.40 -0.78 28.04
N GLY A 137 -13.77 0.12 27.28
CA GLY A 137 -14.29 1.48 27.13
C GLY A 137 -13.42 2.36 26.24
N PRO A 138 -13.77 3.66 26.12
CA PRO A 138 -13.12 4.60 25.21
C PRO A 138 -11.60 4.73 25.39
N TYR A 139 -11.12 4.79 26.62
CA TYR A 139 -9.68 4.95 26.90
C TYR A 139 -8.87 3.70 26.50
N SER A 140 -9.36 2.51 26.86
CA SER A 140 -8.71 1.25 26.48
C SER A 140 -8.76 1.03 24.96
N PHE A 141 -9.84 1.45 24.29
CA PHE A 141 -9.92 1.48 22.84
C PHE A 141 -8.84 2.39 22.22
N GLY A 142 -8.76 3.66 22.66
CA GLY A 142 -7.75 4.59 22.18
C GLY A 142 -6.32 4.08 22.38
N LEU A 143 -6.02 3.51 23.56
CA LEU A 143 -4.73 2.91 23.87
C LEU A 143 -4.41 1.72 22.94
N SER A 144 -5.38 0.81 22.75
CA SER A 144 -5.20 -0.35 21.87
C SER A 144 -4.91 0.08 20.42
N ARG A 145 -5.63 1.10 19.92
CA ARG A 145 -5.40 1.65 18.57
C ARG A 145 -4.02 2.28 18.42
N PHE A 146 -3.56 3.03 19.43
CA PHE A 146 -2.22 3.60 19.45
C PHE A 146 -1.14 2.51 19.47
N LEU A 147 -1.26 1.52 20.36
CA LEU A 147 -0.30 0.41 20.45
C LEU A 147 -0.27 -0.42 19.18
N LEU A 148 -1.44 -0.66 18.54
CA LEU A 148 -1.53 -1.39 17.29
C LEU A 148 -0.82 -0.64 16.15
N GLY A 149 -1.04 0.69 16.03
CA GLY A 149 -0.33 1.53 15.06
C GLY A 149 1.19 1.51 15.26
N ALA A 150 1.66 1.60 16.51
CA ALA A 150 3.07 1.51 16.85
C ALA A 150 3.67 0.12 16.55
N ALA A 151 2.93 -0.95 16.83
CA ALA A 151 3.38 -2.33 16.60
C ALA A 151 3.46 -2.66 15.10
N GLU A 152 2.52 -2.20 14.29
CA GLU A 152 2.43 -2.44 12.84
C GLU A 152 3.38 -1.54 12.03
N ALA A 153 3.85 -0.43 12.62
CA ALA A 153 4.71 0.53 11.97
C ALA A 153 5.98 -0.11 11.39
N GLY A 154 6.24 0.20 10.12
CA GLY A 154 7.42 -0.30 9.41
C GLY A 154 7.24 -1.66 8.72
N PHE A 155 6.06 -2.30 8.78
CA PHE A 155 5.85 -3.59 8.11
C PHE A 155 6.01 -3.47 6.58
N PHE A 156 5.26 -2.56 5.94
CA PHE A 156 5.32 -2.38 4.50
C PHE A 156 6.72 -1.99 4.00
N PRO A 157 7.36 -0.90 4.52
CA PRO A 157 8.72 -0.57 4.11
C PRO A 157 9.72 -1.69 4.40
N GLY A 158 9.48 -2.49 5.45
CA GLY A 158 10.28 -3.65 5.77
C GLY A 158 10.22 -4.77 4.75
N VAL A 159 9.03 -5.07 4.28
CA VAL A 159 8.86 -6.04 3.19
C VAL A 159 9.52 -5.52 1.91
N ILE A 160 9.36 -4.24 1.59
CA ILE A 160 10.03 -3.64 0.42
C ILE A 160 11.56 -3.74 0.56
N LEU A 161 12.12 -3.39 1.73
CA LEU A 161 13.54 -3.54 1.99
C LEU A 161 14.01 -5.01 1.83
N TYR A 162 13.24 -5.96 2.36
CA TYR A 162 13.52 -7.38 2.18
C TYR A 162 13.53 -7.76 0.68
N LEU A 163 12.53 -7.33 -0.07
CA LEU A 163 12.44 -7.61 -1.51
C LEU A 163 13.61 -7.02 -2.31
N THR A 164 14.13 -5.84 -1.94
CA THR A 164 15.32 -5.26 -2.61
C THR A 164 16.60 -6.05 -2.37
N GLN A 165 16.64 -6.90 -1.33
CA GLN A 165 17.77 -7.79 -1.05
C GLN A 165 17.69 -9.12 -1.83
N TRP A 166 16.57 -9.36 -2.55
CA TRP A 166 16.31 -10.60 -3.26
C TRP A 166 16.05 -10.43 -4.75
N PHE A 167 15.52 -9.29 -5.16
CA PHE A 167 15.16 -9.05 -6.54
C PHE A 167 16.02 -7.95 -7.16
N PRO A 168 16.57 -8.18 -8.37
CA PRO A 168 17.20 -7.12 -9.15
C PRO A 168 16.24 -5.97 -9.41
N LYS A 169 16.80 -4.75 -9.51
CA LYS A 169 16.04 -3.49 -9.67
C LYS A 169 15.06 -3.54 -10.85
N ALA A 170 15.42 -4.19 -11.93
CA ALA A 170 14.58 -4.33 -13.13
C ALA A 170 13.23 -5.02 -12.87
N TYR A 171 13.14 -5.88 -11.84
CA TYR A 171 11.92 -6.64 -11.51
C TYR A 171 11.11 -6.03 -10.36
N MET A 172 11.70 -5.09 -9.59
CA MET A 172 11.09 -4.56 -8.36
C MET A 172 9.71 -3.95 -8.58
N ALA A 173 9.51 -3.14 -9.61
CA ALA A 173 8.22 -2.50 -9.86
C ALA A 173 7.09 -3.53 -10.04
N ARG A 174 7.36 -4.59 -10.82
CA ARG A 174 6.41 -5.68 -11.05
C ARG A 174 6.13 -6.49 -9.79
N ILE A 175 7.17 -6.81 -9.02
CA ILE A 175 7.06 -7.58 -7.78
C ILE A 175 6.24 -6.81 -6.75
N VAL A 176 6.51 -5.51 -6.56
CA VAL A 176 5.74 -4.64 -5.65
C VAL A 176 4.29 -4.52 -6.12
N ALA A 177 4.02 -4.38 -7.41
CA ALA A 177 2.66 -4.32 -7.94
C ALA A 177 1.87 -5.60 -7.62
N VAL A 178 2.48 -6.78 -7.81
CA VAL A 178 1.86 -8.07 -7.44
C VAL A 178 1.61 -8.15 -5.94
N PHE A 179 2.58 -7.73 -5.12
CA PHE A 179 2.46 -7.69 -3.67
C PHE A 179 1.30 -6.80 -3.20
N MET A 180 1.11 -5.64 -3.83
CA MET A 180 0.04 -4.68 -3.48
C MET A 180 -1.38 -5.19 -3.77
N VAL A 181 -1.55 -6.22 -4.60
CA VAL A 181 -2.87 -6.86 -4.84
C VAL A 181 -3.45 -7.45 -3.55
N ALA A 182 -2.61 -7.78 -2.56
CA ALA A 182 -3.08 -8.24 -1.25
C ALA A 182 -4.05 -7.25 -0.58
N VAL A 183 -3.91 -5.93 -0.82
CA VAL A 183 -4.73 -4.89 -0.17
C VAL A 183 -6.22 -4.97 -0.54
N PRO A 184 -6.63 -4.88 -1.82
CA PRO A 184 -8.04 -5.04 -2.16
C PRO A 184 -8.54 -6.47 -1.92
N LEU A 185 -7.67 -7.48 -2.05
CA LEU A 185 -8.02 -8.87 -1.81
C LEU A 185 -8.35 -9.15 -0.34
N SER A 186 -7.66 -8.49 0.61
CA SER A 186 -7.94 -8.63 2.04
C SER A 186 -9.30 -8.04 2.41
N ASN A 187 -9.68 -6.89 1.86
CA ASN A 187 -11.02 -6.34 2.06
C ASN A 187 -12.09 -7.23 1.41
N PHE A 188 -11.82 -7.75 0.20
CA PHE A 188 -12.75 -8.62 -0.53
C PHE A 188 -13.04 -9.92 0.23
N LEU A 189 -12.01 -10.63 0.68
CA LEU A 189 -12.14 -11.90 1.39
C LEU A 189 -12.34 -11.73 2.90
N GLY A 190 -11.76 -10.69 3.50
CA GLY A 190 -11.86 -10.40 4.93
C GLY A 190 -13.28 -10.01 5.33
N SER A 191 -14.01 -9.27 4.49
CA SER A 191 -15.37 -8.82 4.83
C SER A 191 -16.35 -9.97 5.14
N PRO A 192 -16.52 -10.99 4.28
CA PRO A 192 -17.39 -12.12 4.63
C PRO A 192 -16.81 -12.97 5.77
N LEU A 193 -15.48 -13.07 5.90
CA LEU A 193 -14.84 -13.78 7.02
C LEU A 193 -15.20 -13.09 8.35
N SER A 194 -15.00 -11.77 8.46
CA SER A 194 -15.36 -10.99 9.64
C SER A 194 -16.86 -11.14 9.99
N ALA A 195 -17.74 -11.13 8.98
CA ALA A 195 -19.18 -11.34 9.19
C ALA A 195 -19.54 -12.75 9.69
N ILE A 196 -18.79 -13.78 9.28
CA ILE A 196 -18.95 -15.14 9.80
C ILE A 196 -18.53 -15.21 11.26
N LEU A 197 -17.41 -14.58 11.62
CA LEU A 197 -16.88 -14.61 12.98
C LEU A 197 -17.79 -13.88 13.98
N LEU A 198 -18.47 -12.80 13.56
CA LEU A 198 -19.48 -12.14 14.38
C LEU A 198 -20.65 -13.06 14.83
N LYS A 199 -20.93 -14.16 14.10
CA LYS A 199 -21.95 -15.14 14.50
C LYS A 199 -21.57 -15.96 15.73
N LEU A 200 -20.33 -15.92 16.18
CA LEU A 200 -19.88 -16.59 17.39
C LEU A 200 -20.30 -15.83 18.67
N ASP A 201 -21.20 -14.82 18.55
CA ASP A 201 -21.71 -14.06 19.69
C ASP A 201 -22.33 -14.98 20.75
N GLY A 202 -21.88 -14.82 22.00
CA GLY A 202 -22.31 -15.65 23.13
C GLY A 202 -21.58 -17.00 23.27
N PHE A 203 -20.73 -17.40 22.32
CA PHE A 203 -19.95 -18.63 22.47
C PHE A 203 -18.84 -18.44 23.52
N LEU A 204 -18.79 -19.32 24.52
CA LEU A 204 -17.88 -19.22 25.69
C LEU A 204 -17.96 -17.87 26.42
N ASP A 205 -19.13 -17.29 26.51
CA ASP A 205 -19.41 -15.99 27.15
C ASP A 205 -18.70 -14.77 26.53
N PHE A 206 -18.08 -14.94 25.38
CA PHE A 206 -17.49 -13.84 24.61
C PHE A 206 -18.47 -13.27 23.58
N ARG A 207 -18.38 -11.97 23.34
CA ARG A 207 -19.12 -11.28 22.29
C ARG A 207 -18.56 -11.62 20.91
N GLY A 208 -19.38 -11.57 19.86
CA GLY A 208 -18.98 -11.85 18.49
C GLY A 208 -17.81 -10.99 18.02
N TRP A 209 -17.76 -9.68 18.38
CA TRP A 209 -16.66 -8.80 18.06
C TRP A 209 -15.34 -9.17 18.77
N GLN A 210 -15.40 -9.78 19.94
CA GLN A 210 -14.22 -10.29 20.63
C GLN A 210 -13.64 -11.49 19.91
N TRP A 211 -14.50 -12.44 19.50
CA TRP A 211 -14.09 -13.59 18.68
C TRP A 211 -13.46 -13.14 17.37
N LEU A 212 -14.07 -12.16 16.68
CA LEU A 212 -13.54 -11.58 15.46
C LEU A 212 -12.10 -11.08 15.65
N LEU A 213 -11.87 -10.24 16.65
CA LEU A 213 -10.54 -9.67 16.91
C LEU A 213 -9.52 -10.74 17.34
N MET A 214 -9.89 -11.70 18.17
CA MET A 214 -9.02 -12.79 18.59
C MET A 214 -8.60 -13.70 17.43
N LEU A 215 -9.58 -14.14 16.63
CA LEU A 215 -9.34 -15.13 15.58
C LEU A 215 -8.64 -14.54 14.35
N GLU A 216 -8.86 -13.27 14.04
CA GLU A 216 -8.15 -12.61 12.95
C GLU A 216 -6.74 -12.15 13.33
N ALA A 217 -6.47 -11.87 14.61
CA ALA A 217 -5.13 -11.53 15.08
C ALA A 217 -4.20 -12.76 15.21
N LEU A 218 -4.75 -13.94 15.51
CA LEU A 218 -3.96 -15.17 15.70
C LEU A 218 -3.11 -15.55 14.48
N PRO A 219 -3.60 -15.51 13.25
CA PRO A 219 -2.79 -15.76 12.05
C PRO A 219 -1.56 -14.85 11.95
N ALA A 220 -1.63 -13.60 12.43
CA ALA A 220 -0.47 -12.70 12.40
C ALA A 220 0.66 -13.21 13.30
N VAL A 221 0.35 -13.69 14.50
CA VAL A 221 1.34 -14.30 15.42
C VAL A 221 1.95 -15.55 14.78
N ILE A 222 1.11 -16.45 14.24
CA ILE A 222 1.55 -17.69 13.59
C ILE A 222 2.48 -17.36 12.40
N MET A 223 2.08 -16.47 11.51
CA MET A 223 2.90 -16.09 10.36
C MET A 223 4.17 -15.35 10.77
N GLY A 224 4.13 -14.56 11.85
CA GLY A 224 5.31 -13.95 12.45
C GLY A 224 6.33 -15.00 12.90
N ILE A 225 5.89 -16.05 13.58
CA ILE A 225 6.74 -17.18 13.97
C ILE A 225 7.25 -17.92 12.73
N LEU A 226 6.37 -18.21 11.76
CA LEU A 226 6.76 -18.89 10.52
C LEU A 226 7.76 -18.06 9.69
N THR A 227 7.70 -16.74 9.75
CA THR A 227 8.67 -15.84 9.11
C THR A 227 10.11 -16.15 9.55
N LEU A 228 10.32 -16.49 10.83
CA LEU A 228 11.64 -16.84 11.35
C LEU A 228 12.20 -18.13 10.75
N PHE A 229 11.35 -19.05 10.31
CA PHE A 229 11.77 -20.35 9.79
C PHE A 229 11.75 -20.42 8.26
N LEU A 230 10.77 -19.76 7.63
CA LEU A 230 10.54 -19.90 6.18
C LEU A 230 11.26 -18.85 5.34
N LEU A 231 11.48 -17.63 5.85
CA LEU A 231 12.21 -16.61 5.11
C LEU A 231 13.71 -16.70 5.37
N PRO A 232 14.54 -16.92 4.35
CA PRO A 232 16.00 -16.83 4.49
C PRO A 232 16.44 -15.36 4.60
N SER A 233 17.49 -15.08 5.38
CA SER A 233 17.99 -13.71 5.55
C SER A 233 18.81 -13.23 4.36
N LYS A 234 19.52 -14.17 3.69
CA LYS A 234 20.43 -13.88 2.57
C LYS A 234 20.29 -14.92 1.47
N PRO A 235 20.61 -14.60 0.20
CA PRO A 235 20.60 -15.57 -0.90
C PRO A 235 21.42 -16.84 -0.63
N SER A 236 22.55 -16.74 0.08
CA SER A 236 23.39 -17.86 0.46
C SER A 236 22.69 -18.90 1.36
N GLU A 237 21.72 -18.48 2.17
CA GLU A 237 20.94 -19.34 3.07
C GLU A 237 19.79 -20.08 2.35
N ALA A 238 19.45 -19.68 1.12
CA ALA A 238 18.34 -20.25 0.35
C ALA A 238 18.68 -21.68 -0.13
N ARG A 239 18.23 -22.70 0.60
CA ARG A 239 18.48 -24.12 0.27
C ARG A 239 17.83 -24.57 -1.04
N TRP A 240 16.88 -23.84 -1.55
CA TRP A 240 16.13 -24.11 -2.80
C TRP A 240 16.77 -23.50 -4.06
N LEU A 241 17.84 -22.71 -3.93
CA LEU A 241 18.69 -22.25 -5.03
C LEU A 241 19.89 -23.18 -5.20
N THR A 242 20.24 -23.46 -6.46
CA THR A 242 21.52 -24.15 -6.78
C THR A 242 22.71 -23.23 -6.54
N ALA A 243 23.93 -23.77 -6.50
CA ALA A 243 25.15 -22.99 -6.31
C ALA A 243 25.26 -21.88 -7.39
N ASP A 244 25.13 -22.24 -8.67
CA ASP A 244 25.20 -21.29 -9.79
C ASP A 244 24.13 -20.18 -9.69
N GLN A 245 22.93 -20.53 -9.22
CA GLN A 245 21.84 -19.56 -9.02
C GLN A 245 22.12 -18.59 -7.88
N LYS A 246 22.76 -19.06 -6.81
CA LYS A 246 23.19 -18.22 -5.67
C LYS A 246 24.29 -17.26 -6.09
N ASP A 247 25.28 -17.77 -6.82
CA ASP A 247 26.41 -16.99 -7.30
C ASP A 247 25.95 -15.91 -8.30
N TRP A 248 25.09 -16.28 -9.24
CA TRP A 248 24.49 -15.32 -10.17
C TRP A 248 23.74 -14.21 -9.42
N LEU A 249 22.86 -14.58 -8.49
CA LEU A 249 22.05 -13.62 -7.73
C LEU A 249 22.92 -12.71 -6.86
N SER A 250 23.89 -13.27 -6.15
CA SER A 250 24.79 -12.53 -5.28
C SER A 250 25.63 -11.53 -6.06
N ASN A 251 26.21 -11.97 -7.19
CA ASN A 251 27.01 -11.11 -8.05
C ASN A 251 26.16 -9.99 -8.69
N ARG A 252 24.92 -10.29 -9.11
CA ARG A 252 24.00 -9.28 -9.67
C ARG A 252 23.62 -8.22 -8.65
N LEU A 253 23.23 -8.63 -7.45
CA LEU A 253 22.85 -7.70 -6.38
C LEU A 253 24.04 -6.88 -5.87
N GLU A 254 25.23 -7.48 -5.78
CA GLU A 254 26.44 -6.76 -5.40
C GLU A 254 26.85 -5.73 -6.46
N ALA A 255 26.77 -6.06 -7.73
CA ALA A 255 27.02 -5.11 -8.82
C ALA A 255 26.07 -3.92 -8.76
N GLU A 256 24.76 -4.16 -8.54
CA GLU A 256 23.76 -3.08 -8.40
C GLU A 256 24.00 -2.23 -7.12
N ARG A 257 24.51 -2.86 -6.05
CA ARG A 257 24.88 -2.16 -4.81
C ARG A 257 26.08 -1.25 -5.03
N LEU A 258 27.15 -1.77 -5.63
CA LEU A 258 28.35 -0.99 -5.95
C LEU A 258 28.03 0.18 -6.86
N GLU A 259 27.23 -0.04 -7.91
CA GLU A 259 26.78 1.02 -8.81
C GLU A 259 26.03 2.14 -8.04
N ARG A 260 25.19 1.76 -7.07
CA ARG A 260 24.49 2.69 -6.20
C ARG A 260 25.47 3.47 -5.31
N GLU A 261 26.41 2.78 -4.65
CA GLU A 261 27.41 3.40 -3.78
C GLU A 261 28.31 4.37 -4.54
N VAL A 262 28.72 4.05 -5.77
CA VAL A 262 29.47 4.95 -6.64
C VAL A 262 28.64 6.19 -6.96
N LYS A 263 27.41 6.04 -7.42
CA LYS A 263 26.50 7.17 -7.69
C LYS A 263 26.20 8.02 -6.46
N GLU A 264 26.15 7.43 -5.27
CA GLU A 264 25.98 8.17 -4.01
C GLU A 264 27.23 8.94 -3.62
N ARG A 265 28.43 8.37 -3.82
CA ARG A 265 29.71 9.05 -3.59
C ARG A 265 29.94 10.21 -4.56
N GLU A 266 29.67 10.00 -5.84
CA GLU A 266 29.75 11.07 -6.87
C GLU A 266 28.82 12.24 -6.54
N LYS A 267 27.67 11.98 -5.92
CA LYS A 267 26.72 13.00 -5.45
C LYS A 267 27.07 13.58 -4.08
N GLY A 268 28.20 13.20 -3.47
CA GLY A 268 28.66 13.69 -2.17
C GLY A 268 27.70 13.39 -1.00
N LEU A 269 27.02 12.22 -1.05
CA LEU A 269 25.99 11.80 -0.11
C LEU A 269 26.61 11.13 1.12
N THR A 270 26.79 11.85 2.22
CA THR A 270 27.12 11.30 3.54
C THR A 270 25.87 11.06 4.38
N LYS A 271 25.92 10.15 5.38
CA LYS A 271 24.78 9.84 6.28
C LYS A 271 24.22 11.07 7.01
N GLU A 272 25.05 12.03 7.37
CA GLU A 272 24.63 13.33 7.96
C GLU A 272 23.79 14.17 7.00
N LYS A 273 24.14 14.16 5.70
CA LYS A 273 23.36 14.84 4.66
C LYS A 273 22.00 14.18 4.41
N THR A 274 21.80 12.91 4.80
CA THR A 274 20.52 12.21 4.63
C THR A 274 19.43 12.79 5.56
N ARG A 275 19.76 13.14 6.80
CA ARG A 275 18.82 13.79 7.74
C ARG A 275 18.41 15.18 7.26
N GLY A 276 19.36 15.94 6.72
CA GLY A 276 19.09 17.24 6.06
C GLY A 276 18.18 17.08 4.83
N LYS A 277 18.28 15.96 4.08
CA LYS A 277 17.45 15.69 2.91
C LYS A 277 15.99 15.32 3.26
N ILE A 278 15.76 14.63 4.36
CA ILE A 278 14.40 14.36 4.82
C ILE A 278 13.72 15.69 5.18
N MET A 279 14.39 16.58 5.91
CA MET A 279 13.84 17.89 6.23
C MET A 279 13.64 18.74 4.96
N ALA A 280 14.59 18.73 4.03
CA ALA A 280 14.46 19.39 2.73
C ALA A 280 13.32 18.80 1.88
N ALA A 281 13.05 17.48 1.98
CA ALA A 281 11.91 16.86 1.32
C ALA A 281 10.58 17.32 1.94
N LEU A 282 10.49 17.38 3.27
CA LEU A 282 9.30 17.85 3.98
C LEU A 282 8.95 19.32 3.70
N THR A 283 9.93 20.14 3.32
CA THR A 283 9.74 21.55 2.94
C THR A 283 9.63 21.75 1.43
N ASN A 284 9.85 20.72 0.63
CA ASN A 284 9.78 20.81 -0.83
C ASN A 284 8.32 20.96 -1.29
N LYS A 285 8.05 22.03 -2.06
CA LYS A 285 6.71 22.36 -2.56
C LYS A 285 6.04 21.19 -3.30
N ASN A 286 6.76 20.53 -4.21
CA ASN A 286 6.20 19.42 -4.99
C ASN A 286 5.88 18.22 -4.11
N VAL A 287 6.71 17.94 -3.08
CA VAL A 287 6.42 16.89 -2.10
C VAL A 287 5.15 17.19 -1.32
N LEU A 288 4.96 18.44 -0.87
CA LEU A 288 3.75 18.85 -0.15
C LEU A 288 2.50 18.75 -1.03
N LEU A 289 2.57 19.19 -2.29
CA LEU A 289 1.46 19.07 -3.24
C LEU A 289 1.08 17.61 -3.49
N LEU A 290 2.08 16.76 -3.73
CA LEU A 290 1.87 15.31 -3.91
C LEU A 290 1.35 14.65 -2.63
N ALA A 291 1.77 15.09 -1.45
CA ALA A 291 1.27 14.59 -0.18
C ALA A 291 -0.23 14.88 0.02
N VAL A 292 -0.69 16.08 -0.37
CA VAL A 292 -2.12 16.43 -0.33
C VAL A 292 -2.93 15.57 -1.31
N ILE A 293 -2.41 15.31 -2.52
CA ILE A 293 -3.06 14.37 -3.46
C ILE A 293 -3.10 12.96 -2.85
N TYR A 294 -1.99 12.48 -2.29
CA TYR A 294 -1.93 11.15 -1.67
C TYR A 294 -2.83 11.02 -0.44
N MET A 295 -3.00 12.10 0.32
CA MET A 295 -3.96 12.15 1.43
C MET A 295 -5.38 11.80 0.96
N SER A 296 -5.85 12.36 -0.16
CA SER A 296 -7.18 12.05 -0.70
C SER A 296 -7.31 10.56 -1.07
N ILE A 297 -6.24 9.97 -1.64
CA ILE A 297 -6.19 8.56 -2.04
C ILE A 297 -6.19 7.64 -0.83
N SER A 298 -5.29 7.90 0.11
CA SER A 298 -5.10 7.08 1.32
C SER A 298 -6.32 7.18 2.23
N ALA A 299 -6.83 8.40 2.46
CA ALA A 299 -8.01 8.61 3.29
C ALA A 299 -9.23 7.89 2.72
N THR A 300 -9.51 7.98 1.41
CA THR A 300 -10.64 7.31 0.78
C THR A 300 -10.64 5.81 1.04
N SER A 301 -9.54 5.12 0.74
CA SER A 301 -9.47 3.67 0.92
C SER A 301 -9.54 3.25 2.39
N ASN A 302 -8.83 3.94 3.29
CA ASN A 302 -8.82 3.59 4.70
C ASN A 302 -10.14 3.95 5.39
N THR A 303 -10.76 5.10 5.06
CA THR A 303 -12.06 5.47 5.62
C THR A 303 -13.14 4.49 5.19
N LEU A 304 -13.20 4.11 3.91
CA LEU A 304 -14.17 3.10 3.48
C LEU A 304 -13.91 1.73 4.09
N SER A 305 -12.66 1.30 4.23
CA SER A 305 -12.36 0.05 4.94
C SER A 305 -12.86 0.07 6.40
N LEU A 306 -12.85 1.24 7.05
CA LEU A 306 -13.25 1.39 8.45
C LEU A 306 -14.77 1.61 8.63
N TRP A 307 -15.38 2.45 7.78
CA TRP A 307 -16.76 2.91 7.98
C TRP A 307 -17.79 2.22 7.09
N MET A 308 -17.38 1.59 5.98
CA MET A 308 -18.30 0.99 5.02
C MET A 308 -19.18 -0.12 5.64
N PRO A 309 -18.70 -1.00 6.56
CA PRO A 309 -19.58 -1.94 7.24
C PRO A 309 -20.71 -1.23 7.99
N GLN A 310 -20.42 -0.10 8.69
CA GLN A 310 -21.42 0.67 9.40
C GLN A 310 -22.38 1.41 8.44
N ILE A 311 -21.87 1.91 7.30
CA ILE A 311 -22.69 2.53 6.24
C ILE A 311 -23.69 1.51 5.70
N LEU A 312 -23.25 0.30 5.37
CA LEU A 312 -24.14 -0.74 4.86
C LEU A 312 -25.12 -1.23 5.93
N LYS A 313 -24.65 -1.37 7.19
CA LYS A 313 -25.50 -1.78 8.31
C LYS A 313 -26.63 -0.78 8.59
N SER A 314 -26.47 0.52 8.25
CA SER A 314 -27.53 1.52 8.44
C SER A 314 -28.76 1.28 7.55
N PHE A 315 -28.66 0.43 6.53
CA PHE A 315 -29.79 -0.06 5.72
C PHE A 315 -30.49 -1.30 6.34
N HIS A 316 -30.33 -1.54 7.63
CA HIS A 316 -30.94 -2.66 8.36
C HIS A 316 -30.55 -4.06 7.89
N LEU A 317 -29.37 -4.21 7.30
CA LEU A 317 -28.83 -5.48 6.84
C LEU A 317 -28.39 -6.37 8.02
N THR A 318 -28.45 -7.68 7.82
CA THR A 318 -27.77 -8.63 8.73
C THR A 318 -26.25 -8.52 8.59
N ASP A 319 -25.48 -8.97 9.58
CA ASP A 319 -24.02 -8.91 9.53
C ASP A 319 -23.47 -9.67 8.30
N MET A 320 -24.07 -10.82 7.97
CA MET A 320 -23.69 -11.61 6.80
C MET A 320 -23.97 -10.85 5.49
N GLN A 321 -25.15 -10.23 5.35
CA GLN A 321 -25.46 -9.40 4.18
C GLN A 321 -24.50 -8.22 4.07
N THR A 322 -24.19 -7.59 5.19
CA THR A 322 -23.21 -6.50 5.26
C THR A 322 -21.84 -6.97 4.75
N GLY A 323 -21.36 -8.12 5.23
CA GLY A 323 -20.07 -8.68 4.79
C GLY A 323 -20.03 -9.02 3.30
N LEU A 324 -21.09 -9.67 2.80
CA LEU A 324 -21.18 -10.06 1.37
C LEU A 324 -21.31 -8.84 0.45
N LEU A 325 -22.07 -7.81 0.84
CA LEU A 325 -22.18 -6.59 0.03
C LEU A 325 -20.90 -5.74 0.13
N ASN A 326 -20.24 -5.72 1.29
CA ASN A 326 -19.00 -4.98 1.47
C ASN A 326 -17.86 -5.50 0.58
N MET A 327 -17.82 -6.80 0.25
CA MET A 327 -16.78 -7.34 -0.65
C MET A 327 -16.87 -6.80 -2.08
N ILE A 328 -18.07 -6.49 -2.59
CA ILE A 328 -18.32 -6.14 -4.00
C ILE A 328 -17.51 -4.91 -4.44
N PRO A 329 -17.57 -3.74 -3.77
CA PRO A 329 -16.79 -2.56 -4.15
C PRO A 329 -15.28 -2.78 -4.16
N PHE A 330 -14.75 -3.53 -3.20
CA PHE A 330 -13.32 -3.85 -3.14
C PHE A 330 -12.88 -4.81 -4.24
N GLY A 331 -13.70 -5.81 -4.55
CA GLY A 331 -13.46 -6.72 -5.67
C GLY A 331 -13.44 -6.00 -7.02
N LEU A 332 -14.41 -5.15 -7.28
CA LEU A 332 -14.45 -4.31 -8.48
C LEU A 332 -13.23 -3.36 -8.53
N GLY A 333 -12.89 -2.73 -7.42
CA GLY A 333 -11.72 -1.87 -7.32
C GLY A 333 -10.42 -2.62 -7.66
N ALA A 334 -10.24 -3.86 -7.19
CA ALA A 334 -9.09 -4.71 -7.51
C ALA A 334 -8.97 -4.99 -9.01
N VAL A 335 -10.09 -5.34 -9.65
CA VAL A 335 -10.14 -5.63 -11.09
C VAL A 335 -9.78 -4.38 -11.91
N PHE A 336 -10.42 -3.25 -11.60
CA PHE A 336 -10.18 -2.00 -12.32
C PHE A 336 -8.78 -1.42 -12.06
N MET A 337 -8.16 -1.64 -10.90
CA MET A 337 -6.76 -1.28 -10.64
C MET A 337 -5.82 -1.87 -11.69
N ILE A 338 -6.01 -3.13 -12.06
CA ILE A 338 -5.17 -3.82 -13.04
C ILE A 338 -5.42 -3.26 -14.44
N PHE A 339 -6.68 -3.17 -14.87
CA PHE A 339 -7.03 -2.68 -16.21
C PHE A 339 -6.60 -1.23 -16.45
N TRP A 340 -6.86 -0.36 -15.48
CA TRP A 340 -6.48 1.05 -15.59
C TRP A 340 -4.99 1.26 -15.56
N GLY A 341 -4.27 0.49 -14.71
CA GLY A 341 -2.80 0.51 -14.68
C GLY A 341 -2.19 0.15 -16.02
N MET A 342 -2.64 -0.95 -16.64
CA MET A 342 -2.18 -1.34 -17.99
C MET A 342 -2.47 -0.29 -19.05
N ARG A 343 -3.63 0.39 -18.99
CA ARG A 343 -3.98 1.48 -19.91
C ARG A 343 -3.09 2.71 -19.71
N ALA A 344 -2.87 3.09 -18.45
CA ALA A 344 -2.04 4.24 -18.08
C ALA A 344 -0.59 4.07 -18.53
N ASP A 345 -0.05 2.85 -18.42
CA ASP A 345 1.31 2.55 -18.89
C ASP A 345 1.45 2.63 -20.41
N LYS A 346 0.42 2.16 -21.14
CA LYS A 346 0.42 2.22 -22.62
C LYS A 346 0.34 3.65 -23.17
N LYS A 347 -0.43 4.54 -22.51
CA LYS A 347 -0.67 5.91 -22.99
C LYS A 347 0.35 6.93 -22.49
N ALA A 348 1.08 6.63 -21.43
CA ALA A 348 2.02 7.52 -20.73
C ALA A 348 1.42 8.90 -20.31
N GLU A 349 0.09 9.04 -20.32
CA GLU A 349 -0.64 10.26 -19.95
C GLU A 349 -0.89 10.29 -18.44
N ARG A 350 0.14 10.61 -17.62
CA ARG A 350 0.07 10.51 -16.15
C ARG A 350 -0.99 11.42 -15.53
N ILE A 351 -1.13 12.65 -16.04
CA ILE A 351 -2.08 13.66 -15.51
C ILE A 351 -3.52 13.16 -15.65
N PHE A 352 -3.95 12.82 -16.87
CA PHE A 352 -5.32 12.35 -17.10
C PHE A 352 -5.59 10.98 -16.47
N SER A 353 -4.59 10.09 -16.48
CA SER A 353 -4.70 8.78 -15.85
C SER A 353 -4.86 8.87 -14.32
N THR A 354 -4.44 9.98 -13.68
CA THR A 354 -4.65 10.27 -12.27
C THR A 354 -5.92 11.08 -12.03
N ALA A 355 -6.18 12.13 -12.83
CA ALA A 355 -7.29 13.05 -12.61
C ALA A 355 -8.67 12.41 -12.87
N ILE A 356 -8.83 11.58 -13.93
CA ILE A 356 -10.11 10.97 -14.28
C ILE A 356 -10.63 10.04 -13.16
N PRO A 357 -9.83 9.07 -12.64
CA PRO A 357 -10.29 8.22 -11.54
C PRO A 357 -10.56 9.02 -10.26
N LEU A 358 -9.76 10.08 -10.00
CA LEU A 358 -9.96 10.93 -8.83
C LEU A 358 -11.27 11.73 -8.95
N ALA A 359 -11.62 12.20 -10.16
CA ALA A 359 -12.90 12.85 -10.44
C ALA A 359 -14.08 11.88 -10.26
N LEU A 360 -13.95 10.65 -10.74
CA LEU A 360 -14.94 9.59 -10.51
C LEU A 360 -15.16 9.38 -9.01
N THR A 361 -14.10 9.31 -8.21
CA THR A 361 -14.17 9.18 -6.75
C THR A 361 -14.91 10.36 -6.12
N ALA A 362 -14.55 11.61 -6.48
CA ALA A 362 -15.15 12.81 -5.92
C ALA A 362 -16.66 12.92 -6.23
N ILE A 363 -17.02 12.71 -7.51
CA ILE A 363 -18.42 12.80 -7.97
C ILE A 363 -19.26 11.69 -7.31
N SER A 364 -18.74 10.47 -7.24
CA SER A 364 -19.46 9.35 -6.64
C SER A 364 -19.68 9.54 -5.14
N PHE A 365 -18.72 10.11 -4.40
CA PHE A 365 -18.93 10.48 -2.99
C PHE A 365 -20.02 11.54 -2.85
N ALA A 366 -19.95 12.62 -3.64
CA ALA A 366 -20.97 13.68 -3.58
C ALA A 366 -22.37 13.16 -3.95
N ALA A 367 -22.45 12.24 -4.92
CA ALA A 367 -23.71 11.65 -5.35
C ALA A 367 -24.38 10.78 -4.27
N THR A 368 -23.64 10.29 -3.26
CA THR A 368 -24.26 9.56 -2.12
C THR A 368 -25.24 10.42 -1.33
N LEU A 369 -25.14 11.75 -1.40
CA LEU A 369 -26.11 12.68 -0.79
C LEU A 369 -27.50 12.67 -1.45
N LEU A 370 -27.58 12.20 -2.68
CA LEU A 370 -28.79 12.27 -3.49
C LEU A 370 -29.66 11.00 -3.39
N THR A 371 -29.28 10.05 -2.51
CA THR A 371 -29.96 8.76 -2.46
C THR A 371 -29.98 8.15 -1.06
N ASP A 372 -31.12 7.54 -0.73
CA ASP A 372 -31.29 6.67 0.44
C ASP A 372 -31.45 5.20 0.04
N SER A 373 -31.24 4.88 -1.25
CA SER A 373 -31.33 3.51 -1.75
C SER A 373 -30.04 2.73 -1.52
N LEU A 374 -30.13 1.58 -0.87
CA LEU A 374 -29.00 0.65 -0.69
C LEU A 374 -28.29 0.31 -2.01
N THR A 375 -29.05 -0.01 -3.05
CA THR A 375 -28.49 -0.42 -4.35
C THR A 375 -27.70 0.71 -4.99
N ILE A 376 -28.25 1.94 -4.98
CA ILE A 376 -27.58 3.10 -5.56
C ILE A 376 -26.35 3.48 -4.72
N THR A 377 -26.44 3.46 -3.39
CA THR A 377 -25.31 3.69 -2.50
C THR A 377 -24.19 2.67 -2.73
N LEU A 378 -24.53 1.39 -2.88
CA LEU A 378 -23.54 0.34 -3.17
C LEU A 378 -22.85 0.55 -4.52
N ILE A 379 -23.60 0.93 -5.54
CA ILE A 379 -23.03 1.30 -6.87
C ILE A 379 -22.09 2.50 -6.73
N LEU A 380 -22.51 3.55 -6.06
CA LEU A 380 -21.71 4.77 -5.88
C LEU A 380 -20.42 4.48 -5.09
N LEU A 381 -20.49 3.72 -3.99
CA LEU A 381 -19.31 3.31 -3.22
C LEU A 381 -18.41 2.38 -4.02
N SER A 382 -18.97 1.56 -4.91
CA SER A 382 -18.18 0.76 -5.86
C SER A 382 -17.42 1.66 -6.85
N LEU A 383 -18.07 2.69 -7.40
CA LEU A 383 -17.42 3.66 -8.28
C LEU A 383 -16.33 4.47 -7.54
N VAL A 384 -16.55 4.83 -6.27
CA VAL A 384 -15.53 5.44 -5.41
C VAL A 384 -14.29 4.57 -5.34
N LEU A 385 -14.43 3.27 -5.01
CA LEU A 385 -13.29 2.36 -4.87
C LEU A 385 -12.65 2.00 -6.21
N ILE A 386 -13.43 1.88 -7.29
CA ILE A 386 -12.89 1.75 -8.65
C ILE A 386 -11.97 2.93 -8.97
N GLY A 387 -12.44 4.16 -8.78
CA GLY A 387 -11.63 5.36 -8.98
C GLY A 387 -10.39 5.36 -8.08
N ASN A 388 -10.57 5.12 -6.78
CA ASN A 388 -9.49 5.16 -5.79
C ASN A 388 -8.39 4.12 -6.04
N PHE A 389 -8.73 2.88 -6.40
CA PHE A 389 -7.73 1.85 -6.68
C PHE A 389 -7.07 2.04 -8.06
N ALA A 390 -7.84 2.48 -9.06
CA ALA A 390 -7.33 2.70 -10.43
C ALA A 390 -6.21 3.74 -10.48
N LEU A 391 -6.29 4.81 -9.68
CA LEU A 391 -5.31 5.90 -9.72
C LEU A 391 -4.01 5.63 -8.97
N LYS A 392 -3.91 4.57 -8.13
CA LYS A 392 -2.72 4.32 -7.29
C LYS A 392 -1.43 4.15 -8.12
N GLY A 393 -1.48 3.37 -9.19
CA GLY A 393 -0.34 3.20 -10.10
C GLY A 393 0.07 4.49 -10.81
N PRO A 394 -0.84 5.15 -11.55
CA PRO A 394 -0.57 6.43 -12.21
C PRO A 394 -0.06 7.53 -11.28
N PHE A 395 -0.58 7.61 -10.05
CA PHE A 395 -0.13 8.59 -9.05
C PHE A 395 1.35 8.38 -8.67
N TRP A 396 1.78 7.17 -8.39
CA TRP A 396 3.18 6.92 -8.05
C TRP A 396 4.11 7.12 -9.24
N ALA A 397 3.65 6.85 -10.46
CA ALA A 397 4.38 7.19 -11.68
C ALA A 397 4.52 8.71 -11.84
N LEU A 398 3.43 9.47 -11.68
CA LEU A 398 3.44 10.94 -11.67
C LEU A 398 4.39 11.49 -10.59
N THR A 399 4.37 10.92 -9.38
CA THR A 399 5.25 11.30 -8.29
C THR A 399 6.72 11.12 -8.68
N SER A 400 7.06 10.00 -9.32
CA SER A 400 8.42 9.69 -9.76
C SER A 400 8.91 10.61 -10.89
N GLU A 401 8.02 11.07 -11.75
CA GLU A 401 8.32 12.01 -12.84
C GLU A 401 8.43 13.47 -12.35
N THR A 402 7.67 13.84 -11.30
CA THR A 402 7.64 15.21 -10.76
C THR A 402 8.80 15.50 -9.81
N LEU A 403 9.30 14.50 -9.08
CA LEU A 403 10.37 14.69 -8.11
C LEU A 403 11.74 14.49 -8.74
N SER A 404 12.64 15.43 -8.49
CA SER A 404 14.03 15.29 -8.95
C SER A 404 14.72 14.07 -8.33
N PRO A 405 15.66 13.42 -9.05
CA PRO A 405 16.36 12.23 -8.54
C PRO A 405 17.04 12.43 -7.17
N ALA A 406 17.40 13.68 -6.84
CA ALA A 406 18.03 14.03 -5.57
C ALA A 406 17.07 13.94 -4.37
N VAL A 407 15.76 14.15 -4.60
CA VAL A 407 14.72 14.21 -3.56
C VAL A 407 13.79 12.99 -3.63
N LEU A 408 13.81 12.22 -4.70
CA LEU A 408 12.81 11.19 -5.02
C LEU A 408 12.56 10.20 -3.86
N ALA A 409 13.60 9.59 -3.32
CA ALA A 409 13.43 8.57 -2.26
C ALA A 409 12.88 9.17 -0.96
N ALA A 410 13.44 10.30 -0.50
CA ALA A 410 12.98 11.01 0.69
C ALA A 410 11.58 11.62 0.46
N GLY A 411 11.31 12.09 -0.76
CA GLY A 411 10.03 12.66 -1.16
C GLY A 411 8.91 11.63 -1.16
N ILE A 412 9.13 10.43 -1.72
CA ILE A 412 8.14 9.33 -1.67
C ILE A 412 7.81 8.96 -0.22
N ALA A 413 8.82 8.86 0.64
CA ALA A 413 8.61 8.57 2.06
C ALA A 413 7.80 9.70 2.74
N ALA A 414 8.16 10.98 2.49
CA ALA A 414 7.44 12.11 3.04
C ALA A 414 5.99 12.20 2.56
N VAL A 415 5.73 11.95 1.26
CA VAL A 415 4.37 11.88 0.69
C VAL A 415 3.55 10.80 1.38
N ASN A 416 4.12 9.61 1.60
CA ASN A 416 3.44 8.51 2.28
C ASN A 416 3.10 8.86 3.74
N THR A 417 4.08 9.36 4.49
CA THR A 417 3.93 9.73 5.90
C THR A 417 2.88 10.83 6.10
N LEU A 418 2.99 11.93 5.34
CA LEU A 418 2.03 13.04 5.40
C LEU A 418 0.62 12.61 4.96
N GLY A 419 0.53 11.75 3.95
CA GLY A 419 -0.75 11.19 3.51
C GLY A 419 -1.43 10.35 4.59
N HIS A 420 -0.68 9.56 5.34
CA HIS A 420 -1.23 8.78 6.46
C HIS A 420 -1.67 9.65 7.64
N LEU A 421 -0.91 10.71 7.98
CA LEU A 421 -1.36 11.67 8.99
C LEU A 421 -2.69 12.33 8.59
N GLY A 422 -2.80 12.78 7.34
CA GLY A 422 -4.05 13.34 6.83
C GLY A 422 -5.20 12.33 6.82
N THR A 423 -4.91 11.05 6.57
CA THR A 423 -5.91 9.97 6.70
C THR A 423 -6.49 9.90 8.12
N GLY A 424 -5.62 9.98 9.14
CA GLY A 424 -6.07 10.02 10.53
C GLY A 424 -7.00 11.20 10.80
N VAL A 425 -6.59 12.41 10.40
CA VAL A 425 -7.38 13.64 10.59
C VAL A 425 -8.75 13.53 9.90
N LEU A 426 -8.80 13.05 8.67
CA LEU A 426 -10.06 12.92 7.93
C LEU A 426 -10.99 11.87 8.57
N ASN A 427 -10.47 10.76 9.09
CA ASN A 427 -11.28 9.79 9.83
C ASN A 427 -11.90 10.36 11.10
N PHE A 428 -11.19 11.24 11.82
CA PHE A 428 -11.75 11.97 12.95
C PHE A 428 -12.93 12.84 12.52
N PHE A 429 -12.77 13.64 11.46
CA PHE A 429 -13.86 14.49 10.97
C PHE A 429 -15.06 13.69 10.48
N VAL A 430 -14.85 12.53 9.85
CA VAL A 430 -15.96 11.62 9.50
C VAL A 430 -16.73 11.20 10.75
N GLY A 431 -16.04 10.84 11.83
CA GLY A 431 -16.67 10.51 13.11
C GLY A 431 -17.46 11.65 13.70
N VAL A 432 -16.87 12.86 13.77
CA VAL A 432 -17.52 14.07 14.30
C VAL A 432 -18.78 14.43 13.50
N ILE A 433 -18.67 14.50 12.17
CA ILE A 433 -19.82 14.85 11.31
C ILE A 433 -20.92 13.78 11.46
N ARG A 434 -20.55 12.49 11.46
CA ARG A 434 -21.52 11.41 11.65
C ARG A 434 -22.24 11.50 12.98
N GLU A 435 -21.56 11.85 14.06
CA GLU A 435 -22.16 11.98 15.40
C GLU A 435 -23.14 13.15 15.47
N HIS A 436 -22.76 14.31 14.91
CA HIS A 436 -23.59 15.52 14.96
C HIS A 436 -24.76 15.53 13.97
N THR A 437 -24.57 14.92 12.78
CA THR A 437 -25.60 14.98 11.73
C THR A 437 -26.45 13.73 11.60
N GLY A 438 -26.00 12.61 12.19
CA GLY A 438 -26.64 11.32 11.99
C GLY A 438 -26.50 10.76 10.54
N SER A 439 -25.81 11.46 9.63
CA SER A 439 -25.75 11.15 8.21
C SER A 439 -24.37 10.66 7.78
N PHE A 440 -24.27 9.46 7.18
CA PHE A 440 -23.02 9.00 6.56
C PHE A 440 -22.68 9.76 5.29
N PRO A 441 -23.62 10.04 4.35
CA PRO A 441 -23.30 10.84 3.17
C PRO A 441 -22.67 12.20 3.50
N LEU A 442 -23.19 12.91 4.50
CA LEU A 442 -22.58 14.17 4.97
C LEU A 442 -21.18 13.96 5.56
N ALA A 443 -20.99 12.87 6.29
CA ALA A 443 -19.69 12.54 6.89
C ALA A 443 -18.61 12.23 5.82
N LEU A 444 -18.99 11.78 4.64
CA LEU A 444 -18.08 11.50 3.52
C LEU A 444 -17.73 12.73 2.65
N LEU A 445 -18.45 13.86 2.80
CA LEU A 445 -18.20 15.08 2.02
C LEU A 445 -16.76 15.63 2.14
N PRO A 446 -16.11 15.64 3.31
CA PRO A 446 -14.71 16.08 3.40
C PRO A 446 -13.78 15.29 2.49
N LEU A 447 -14.04 13.99 2.30
CA LEU A 447 -13.26 13.14 1.38
C LEU A 447 -13.50 13.54 -0.08
N SER A 448 -14.78 13.82 -0.46
CA SER A 448 -15.08 14.35 -1.78
C SER A 448 -14.37 15.68 -2.04
N GLY A 449 -14.43 16.61 -1.09
CA GLY A 449 -13.74 17.91 -1.15
C GLY A 449 -12.22 17.75 -1.32
N MET A 450 -11.61 16.83 -0.57
CA MET A 450 -10.18 16.54 -0.71
C MET A 450 -9.84 15.95 -2.08
N CYS A 451 -10.70 15.13 -2.67
CA CYS A 451 -10.51 14.63 -4.03
C CYS A 451 -10.57 15.77 -5.05
N VAL A 452 -11.48 16.75 -4.89
CA VAL A 452 -11.56 17.95 -5.76
C VAL A 452 -10.28 18.77 -5.64
N VAL A 453 -9.78 19.02 -4.42
CA VAL A 453 -8.47 19.66 -4.21
C VAL A 453 -7.37 18.88 -4.91
N GLY A 454 -7.36 17.56 -4.76
CA GLY A 454 -6.42 16.67 -5.44
C GLY A 454 -6.44 16.82 -6.95
N ILE A 455 -7.60 16.90 -7.58
CA ILE A 455 -7.76 17.12 -9.04
C ILE A 455 -7.10 18.45 -9.45
N CYS A 456 -7.41 19.53 -8.74
CA CYS A 456 -6.81 20.84 -9.00
C CYS A 456 -5.29 20.81 -8.93
N LEU A 457 -4.75 20.09 -7.92
CA LEU A 457 -3.30 19.94 -7.73
C LEU A 457 -2.66 19.07 -8.81
N VAL A 458 -3.32 17.99 -9.27
CA VAL A 458 -2.84 17.16 -10.39
C VAL A 458 -2.68 18.00 -11.66
N PHE A 459 -3.68 18.82 -12.01
CA PHE A 459 -3.58 19.72 -13.17
C PHE A 459 -2.55 20.84 -12.96
N TYR A 460 -2.40 21.35 -11.75
CA TYR A 460 -1.37 22.33 -11.43
C TYR A 460 0.03 21.77 -11.65
N ILE A 461 0.31 20.54 -11.14
CA ILE A 461 1.58 19.83 -11.36
C ILE A 461 1.79 19.58 -12.86
N GLY A 462 0.75 19.17 -13.58
CA GLY A 462 0.83 18.97 -15.03
C GLY A 462 1.29 20.22 -15.78
N ARG A 463 0.70 21.38 -15.46
CA ARG A 463 1.10 22.67 -16.05
C ARG A 463 2.53 23.07 -15.69
N GLN A 464 2.99 22.76 -14.47
CA GLN A 464 4.36 23.04 -14.07
C GLN A 464 5.36 22.16 -14.83
N ASN A 465 5.08 20.87 -14.94
CA ASN A 465 5.95 19.94 -15.66
C ASN A 465 6.08 20.31 -17.16
N THR A 466 4.98 20.73 -17.80
CA THR A 466 5.02 21.20 -19.20
C THR A 466 5.89 22.44 -19.36
N LYS A 467 5.72 23.45 -18.50
CA LYS A 467 6.54 24.68 -18.55
C LYS A 467 8.02 24.42 -18.34
N GLU A 468 8.35 23.50 -17.43
CA GLU A 468 9.75 23.12 -17.17
C GLU A 468 10.36 22.40 -18.40
N LEU A 469 9.60 21.53 -19.06
CA LEU A 469 10.04 20.84 -20.25
C LEU A 469 10.27 21.84 -21.41
N GLU A 470 9.35 22.79 -21.62
CA GLU A 470 9.49 23.85 -22.63
C GLU A 470 10.75 24.71 -22.37
N ARG A 471 10.99 25.05 -21.10
CA ARG A 471 12.18 25.82 -20.71
C ARG A 471 13.48 25.06 -20.97
N GLN A 472 13.50 23.75 -20.67
CA GLN A 472 14.68 22.91 -20.96
C GLN A 472 14.94 22.80 -22.45
N GLN A 473 13.90 22.67 -23.27
CA GLN A 473 14.00 22.65 -24.74
C GLN A 473 14.52 23.98 -25.29
N GLN A 474 14.06 25.12 -24.76
CA GLN A 474 14.56 26.43 -25.15
C GLN A 474 16.05 26.62 -24.80
N VAL A 475 16.47 26.20 -23.60
CA VAL A 475 17.88 26.26 -23.20
C VAL A 475 18.75 25.36 -24.08
N ALA A 476 18.29 24.15 -24.41
CA ALA A 476 19.00 23.24 -25.31
C ALA A 476 19.13 23.82 -26.73
N ALA A 477 18.08 24.46 -27.24
CA ALA A 477 18.10 25.12 -28.57
C ALA A 477 19.01 26.36 -28.63
N LEU A 478 19.23 27.05 -27.50
CA LEU A 478 20.15 28.20 -27.41
C LEU A 478 21.63 27.77 -27.24
N SER A 479 21.87 26.52 -26.84
CA SER A 479 23.20 25.95 -26.62
C SER A 479 23.72 25.13 -27.81
N SER A 480 22.86 24.89 -28.81
CA SER A 480 23.20 24.26 -30.12
C SER A 480 23.49 25.31 -31.16
#